data_6c98489445bf630223c99daa760a0787
#
_entry.id   6c98489445bf630223c99daa760a0787
#
_cell.length_a   1.000
_cell.length_b   1.000
_cell.length_c   1.000
_cell.angle_alpha   90.00
_cell.angle_beta   90.00
_cell.angle_gamma   90.00
#
_symmetry.space_group_name_H-M   'P 1'
#
loop_
_entity.id
_entity.type
_entity.pdbx_description
1 polymer ?
#
loop_
_entity_poly.entity_id
_entity_poly.type
_entity_poly.pdbx_seq_one_letter_code
_entity_poly.pdbx_strand_id
1 'polypeptide(L)'
;MLLLCLGLLPCVLNAADVSGAWTGAIGGPIYLILKQEGSKLSGSAGPNAAEQMATFDNGKIDGDHIVFRAGPFQLDVTVEGDRIIGEARNGEQSQKVFLRRVSSIPKRPDGAPMPAFEVASVKPAPAPLGGYNSSMNVSPGRLTCTNVTLKKLLARAYSLKDYQVSGPDWINTELYTIVASMPADTTGDDLLGMVQSLISERFQLVSHRETKEMPVYELVVGKNGSKLKPVEFGRGSTSMTPGKLAAQGVPLRNFTDQLSRLLNRPVLDKTGLSGVFDFTMEWSPDGKTSDAAGDLPVGPSLFTAVVEQLGLKLESRKTPIETLVVDRAEKVPSGN
;
A
#
# COMPACT_ATOMS: atom_id res chain seq x y z
N MET A 1 60.71 -39.56 -7.77
CA MET A 1 60.27 -38.49 -6.90
C MET A 1 59.21 -37.70 -7.68
N LEU A 2 57.95 -38.11 -7.51
CA LEU A 2 56.80 -37.54 -8.28
C LEU A 2 56.09 -36.54 -7.36
N LEU A 3 56.20 -35.26 -7.69
CA LEU A 3 55.50 -34.17 -6.98
C LEU A 3 54.07 -34.13 -7.48
N LEU A 4 53.12 -34.50 -6.62
CA LEU A 4 51.68 -34.31 -6.84
C LEU A 4 51.35 -32.84 -6.48
N CYS A 5 51.16 -32.00 -7.48
CA CYS A 5 50.53 -30.69 -7.29
C CYS A 5 49.03 -30.90 -7.06
N LEU A 6 48.59 -30.82 -5.81
CA LEU A 6 47.16 -30.64 -5.48
C LEU A 6 46.77 -29.21 -5.87
N GLY A 7 46.11 -29.07 -7.00
CA GLY A 7 45.44 -27.84 -7.37
C GLY A 7 44.23 -27.58 -6.45
N LEU A 8 44.35 -26.62 -5.56
CA LEU A 8 43.20 -26.04 -4.87
C LEU A 8 42.32 -25.33 -5.92
N LEU A 9 41.23 -25.99 -6.30
CA LEU A 9 40.13 -25.33 -7.00
C LEU A 9 39.58 -24.28 -6.04
N PRO A 10 39.49 -22.99 -6.44
CA PRO A 10 38.75 -22.01 -5.66
C PRO A 10 37.30 -22.46 -5.60
N CYS A 11 36.82 -22.71 -4.39
CA CYS A 11 35.39 -22.84 -4.13
C CYS A 11 34.75 -21.51 -4.49
N VAL A 12 34.22 -21.38 -5.70
CA VAL A 12 33.39 -20.26 -6.07
C VAL A 12 32.12 -20.42 -5.21
N LEU A 13 32.04 -19.68 -4.12
CA LEU A 13 30.79 -19.49 -3.42
C LEU A 13 29.83 -18.91 -4.48
N ASN A 14 28.97 -19.77 -4.97
CA ASN A 14 27.91 -19.33 -5.87
C ASN A 14 26.99 -18.43 -5.04
N ALA A 15 27.02 -17.14 -5.29
CA ALA A 15 26.06 -16.21 -4.70
C ALA A 15 24.65 -16.76 -4.95
N ALA A 16 23.81 -16.75 -3.94
CA ALA A 16 22.44 -17.21 -4.06
C ALA A 16 21.73 -16.44 -5.18
N ASP A 17 21.07 -17.16 -6.10
CA ASP A 17 20.21 -16.48 -7.09
C ASP A 17 18.97 -15.92 -6.40
N VAL A 18 18.89 -14.59 -6.34
CA VAL A 18 17.81 -13.87 -5.69
C VAL A 18 16.73 -13.40 -6.65
N SER A 19 16.91 -13.67 -7.95
CA SER A 19 15.92 -13.31 -8.96
C SER A 19 14.57 -13.97 -8.68
N GLY A 20 13.49 -13.24 -8.96
CA GLY A 20 12.13 -13.69 -8.81
C GLY A 20 11.29 -12.82 -7.89
N ALA A 21 10.11 -13.32 -7.55
CA ALA A 21 9.15 -12.61 -6.73
C ALA A 21 9.25 -13.03 -5.25
N TRP A 22 9.16 -12.03 -4.37
CA TRP A 22 9.25 -12.19 -2.93
C TRP A 22 8.12 -11.42 -2.26
N THR A 23 7.55 -11.97 -1.19
CA THR A 23 6.46 -11.35 -0.45
C THR A 23 6.66 -11.44 1.05
N GLY A 24 6.11 -10.49 1.80
CA GLY A 24 6.19 -10.42 3.24
C GLY A 24 5.63 -9.11 3.79
N ALA A 25 6.25 -8.57 4.83
CA ALA A 25 5.80 -7.33 5.45
C ALA A 25 6.96 -6.41 5.84
N ILE A 26 6.83 -5.12 5.54
CA ILE A 26 7.67 -4.02 6.00
C ILE A 26 6.75 -2.86 6.36
N GLY A 27 6.28 -2.78 7.62
CA GLY A 27 5.27 -1.80 8.04
C GLY A 27 3.88 -2.01 7.41
N GLY A 28 3.77 -2.92 6.46
CA GLY A 28 2.60 -3.34 5.70
C GLY A 28 2.99 -4.43 4.71
N PRO A 29 2.03 -5.04 4.00
CA PRO A 29 2.34 -6.02 2.95
C PRO A 29 3.29 -5.45 1.92
N ILE A 30 4.30 -6.23 1.55
CA ILE A 30 5.24 -5.89 0.47
C ILE A 30 5.37 -7.06 -0.50
N TYR A 31 5.52 -6.71 -1.76
CA TYR A 31 5.82 -7.61 -2.86
C TYR A 31 6.99 -7.05 -3.65
N LEU A 32 8.08 -7.81 -3.74
CA LEU A 32 9.27 -7.44 -4.49
C LEU A 32 9.39 -8.32 -5.72
N ILE A 33 9.82 -7.73 -6.83
CA ILE A 33 10.30 -8.46 -8.00
C ILE A 33 11.78 -8.12 -8.14
N LEU A 34 12.64 -9.10 -7.93
CA LEU A 34 14.10 -8.93 -7.94
C LEU A 34 14.68 -9.52 -9.23
N LYS A 35 15.69 -8.84 -9.79
CA LYS A 35 16.48 -9.26 -10.93
C LYS A 35 17.95 -9.10 -10.62
N GLN A 36 18.67 -10.22 -10.64
CA GLN A 36 20.12 -10.27 -10.39
C GLN A 36 20.89 -10.33 -11.70
N GLU A 37 21.91 -9.50 -11.83
CA GLU A 37 22.88 -9.53 -12.92
C GLU A 37 24.31 -9.46 -12.33
N GLY A 38 24.90 -10.63 -12.07
CA GLY A 38 26.17 -10.72 -11.34
C GLY A 38 26.02 -10.22 -9.90
N SER A 39 26.78 -9.21 -9.52
CA SER A 39 26.69 -8.56 -8.20
C SER A 39 25.72 -7.37 -8.14
N LYS A 40 25.02 -7.08 -9.24
CA LYS A 40 24.03 -6.01 -9.31
C LYS A 40 22.63 -6.56 -9.06
N LEU A 41 21.84 -5.78 -8.33
CA LEU A 41 20.44 -6.08 -8.07
C LEU A 41 19.57 -4.91 -8.53
N SER A 42 18.58 -5.23 -9.35
CA SER A 42 17.51 -4.32 -9.74
C SER A 42 16.16 -4.94 -9.41
N GLY A 43 15.09 -4.16 -9.49
CA GLY A 43 13.79 -4.71 -9.25
C GLY A 43 12.70 -3.67 -9.05
N SER A 44 11.58 -4.16 -8.56
CA SER A 44 10.43 -3.31 -8.19
C SER A 44 9.82 -3.75 -6.86
N ALA A 45 9.12 -2.83 -6.23
CA ALA A 45 8.45 -3.01 -4.95
C ALA A 45 7.05 -2.43 -4.97
N GLY A 46 6.11 -3.11 -4.33
CA GLY A 46 4.74 -2.65 -4.17
C GLY A 46 3.99 -3.45 -3.11
N PRO A 47 2.73 -3.15 -2.84
CA PRO A 47 1.92 -3.89 -1.86
C PRO A 47 1.50 -5.28 -2.34
N ASN A 48 1.46 -5.51 -3.64
CA ASN A 48 1.12 -6.78 -4.28
C ASN A 48 1.73 -6.88 -5.69
N ALA A 49 1.57 -8.02 -6.37
CA ALA A 49 2.13 -8.28 -7.69
C ALA A 49 1.66 -7.29 -8.79
N ALA A 50 0.40 -6.87 -8.73
CA ALA A 50 -0.19 -5.99 -9.74
C ALA A 50 0.15 -4.50 -9.52
N GLU A 51 0.51 -4.14 -8.30
CA GLU A 51 0.72 -2.77 -7.88
C GLU A 51 2.19 -2.54 -7.50
N GLN A 52 3.08 -2.50 -8.49
CA GLN A 52 4.48 -2.15 -8.29
C GLN A 52 4.62 -0.61 -8.29
N MET A 53 5.09 -0.05 -7.17
CA MET A 53 5.07 1.39 -6.89
C MET A 53 6.42 2.06 -6.96
N ALA A 54 7.49 1.30 -6.81
CA ALA A 54 8.86 1.78 -6.85
C ALA A 54 9.71 0.81 -7.66
N THR A 55 10.63 1.34 -8.44
CA THR A 55 11.69 0.56 -9.11
C THR A 55 13.04 0.93 -8.53
N PHE A 56 14.02 0.04 -8.60
CA PHE A 56 15.39 0.31 -8.18
C PHE A 56 16.38 -0.48 -9.04
N ASP A 57 17.60 0.06 -9.17
CA ASP A 57 18.70 -0.52 -9.94
C ASP A 57 20.05 -0.40 -9.20
N ASN A 58 19.99 0.02 -7.93
CA ASN A 58 21.17 0.37 -7.12
C ASN A 58 21.53 -0.71 -6.10
N GLY A 59 20.94 -1.89 -6.20
CA GLY A 59 21.19 -2.98 -5.26
C GLY A 59 22.58 -3.62 -5.50
N LYS A 60 23.20 -4.06 -4.41
CA LYS A 60 24.47 -4.77 -4.38
C LYS A 60 24.31 -6.11 -3.70
N ILE A 61 24.97 -7.12 -4.24
CA ILE A 61 25.01 -8.47 -3.71
C ILE A 61 26.45 -8.80 -3.39
N ASP A 62 26.68 -9.26 -2.15
CA ASP A 62 27.97 -9.78 -1.67
C ASP A 62 27.74 -11.11 -0.97
N GLY A 63 27.94 -12.22 -1.70
CA GLY A 63 27.53 -13.54 -1.25
C GLY A 63 26.02 -13.64 -1.06
N ASP A 64 25.60 -13.91 0.16
CA ASP A 64 24.18 -13.98 0.54
C ASP A 64 23.64 -12.63 1.09
N HIS A 65 24.52 -11.65 1.27
CA HIS A 65 24.18 -10.35 1.79
C HIS A 65 23.75 -9.40 0.66
N ILE A 66 22.66 -8.71 0.85
CA ILE A 66 22.07 -7.81 -0.15
C ILE A 66 21.73 -6.47 0.48
N VAL A 67 22.16 -5.41 -0.18
CA VAL A 67 21.79 -4.03 0.20
C VAL A 67 21.17 -3.34 -1.00
N PHE A 68 19.98 -2.82 -0.84
CA PHE A 68 19.30 -2.05 -1.88
C PHE A 68 18.31 -1.06 -1.28
N ARG A 69 17.83 -0.14 -2.11
CA ARG A 69 16.84 0.84 -1.73
C ARG A 69 15.57 0.65 -2.56
N ALA A 70 14.45 0.43 -1.87
CA ALA A 70 13.13 0.31 -2.49
C ALA A 70 12.18 1.35 -1.89
N GLY A 71 11.82 2.36 -2.68
CA GLY A 71 11.04 3.50 -2.20
C GLY A 71 11.74 4.22 -1.03
N PRO A 72 11.05 4.46 0.10
CA PRO A 72 11.65 5.14 1.24
C PRO A 72 12.58 4.25 2.07
N PHE A 73 12.60 2.93 1.82
CA PHE A 73 13.33 1.97 2.64
C PHE A 73 14.71 1.65 2.09
N GLN A 74 15.72 1.71 2.95
CA GLN A 74 17.02 1.07 2.75
C GLN A 74 16.93 -0.33 3.35
N LEU A 75 17.08 -1.37 2.54
CA LEU A 75 17.10 -2.75 2.97
C LEU A 75 18.55 -3.24 3.10
N ASP A 76 18.82 -3.89 4.22
CA ASP A 76 20.06 -4.54 4.59
C ASP A 76 19.71 -5.96 5.04
N VAL A 77 19.87 -6.94 4.16
CA VAL A 77 19.23 -8.24 4.29
C VAL A 77 20.14 -9.38 3.84
N THR A 78 19.89 -10.57 4.37
CA THR A 78 20.56 -11.81 4.00
C THR A 78 19.57 -12.79 3.37
N VAL A 79 20.01 -13.51 2.35
CA VAL A 79 19.23 -14.55 1.65
C VAL A 79 19.58 -15.91 2.24
N GLU A 80 18.57 -16.61 2.73
CA GLU A 80 18.67 -17.97 3.27
C GLU A 80 17.73 -18.89 2.48
N GLY A 81 18.18 -19.38 1.34
CA GLY A 81 17.35 -20.19 0.44
C GLY A 81 16.15 -19.41 -0.10
N ASP A 82 14.94 -19.79 0.30
CA ASP A 82 13.68 -19.14 -0.09
C ASP A 82 13.23 -18.04 0.87
N ARG A 83 14.13 -17.55 1.72
CA ARG A 83 13.87 -16.48 2.70
C ARG A 83 14.84 -15.34 2.54
N ILE A 84 14.36 -14.13 2.75
CA ILE A 84 15.16 -12.91 2.92
C ILE A 84 14.88 -12.37 4.30
N ILE A 85 15.93 -12.19 5.10
CA ILE A 85 15.85 -11.79 6.51
C ILE A 85 16.79 -10.61 6.73
N GLY A 86 16.39 -9.63 7.52
CA GLY A 86 17.26 -8.50 7.87
C GLY A 86 16.49 -7.30 8.38
N GLU A 87 16.93 -6.13 7.98
CA GLU A 87 16.36 -4.86 8.42
C GLU A 87 16.01 -3.95 7.24
N ALA A 88 14.94 -3.20 7.39
CA ALA A 88 14.58 -2.07 6.53
C ALA A 88 14.60 -0.79 7.36
N ARG A 89 15.29 0.23 6.86
CA ARG A 89 15.42 1.54 7.52
C ARG A 89 14.75 2.62 6.70
N ASN A 90 13.97 3.46 7.37
CA ASN A 90 13.40 4.67 6.81
C ASN A 90 13.75 5.86 7.73
N GLY A 91 14.80 6.60 7.38
CA GLY A 91 15.41 7.57 8.27
C GLY A 91 15.98 6.89 9.52
N GLU A 92 15.56 7.34 10.70
CA GLU A 92 15.99 6.78 11.99
C GLU A 92 15.19 5.52 12.41
N GLN A 93 14.10 5.23 11.73
CA GLN A 93 13.27 4.08 12.05
C GLN A 93 13.81 2.82 11.38
N SER A 94 14.04 1.77 12.16
CA SER A 94 14.40 0.44 11.70
C SER A 94 13.31 -0.57 12.04
N GLN A 95 13.08 -1.51 11.13
CA GLN A 95 12.16 -2.61 11.34
C GLN A 95 12.69 -3.90 10.72
N LYS A 96 12.36 -5.03 11.33
CA LYS A 96 12.76 -6.33 10.81
C LYS A 96 12.03 -6.64 9.51
N VAL A 97 12.76 -7.25 8.58
CA VAL A 97 12.27 -7.74 7.30
C VAL A 97 12.27 -9.26 7.33
N PHE A 98 11.18 -9.81 6.88
CA PHE A 98 11.06 -11.22 6.61
C PHE A 98 10.27 -11.39 5.31
N LEU A 99 10.93 -11.88 4.25
CA LEU A 99 10.31 -12.14 2.97
C LEU A 99 10.46 -13.61 2.59
N ARG A 100 9.51 -14.11 1.84
CA ARG A 100 9.49 -15.45 1.28
C ARG A 100 9.46 -15.41 -0.23
N ARG A 101 10.15 -16.30 -0.89
CA ARG A 101 10.07 -16.47 -2.35
C ARG A 101 8.67 -16.95 -2.72
N VAL A 102 8.00 -16.26 -3.63
CA VAL A 102 6.62 -16.57 -4.02
C VAL A 102 6.49 -17.99 -4.59
N SER A 103 7.46 -18.42 -5.38
CA SER A 103 7.48 -19.79 -5.96
C SER A 103 7.58 -20.90 -4.92
N SER A 104 8.07 -20.63 -3.71
CA SER A 104 8.17 -21.60 -2.61
C SER A 104 6.90 -21.66 -1.73
N ILE A 105 5.96 -20.74 -1.94
CA ILE A 105 4.71 -20.71 -1.18
C ILE A 105 3.75 -21.73 -1.83
N PRO A 106 3.31 -22.77 -1.10
CA PRO A 106 2.32 -23.69 -1.63
C PRO A 106 1.04 -22.95 -2.03
N LYS A 107 0.56 -23.20 -3.24
CA LYS A 107 -0.76 -22.71 -3.64
C LYS A 107 -1.81 -23.33 -2.72
N ARG A 108 -2.63 -22.50 -2.10
CA ARG A 108 -3.74 -23.00 -1.27
C ARG A 108 -4.68 -23.84 -2.15
N PRO A 109 -5.08 -25.06 -1.69
CA PRO A 109 -6.12 -25.82 -2.38
C PRO A 109 -7.41 -25.05 -2.46
N ASP A 110 -8.14 -25.22 -3.58
CA ASP A 110 -9.47 -24.63 -3.72
C ASP A 110 -10.40 -25.20 -2.62
N GLY A 111 -11.13 -24.33 -1.92
CA GLY A 111 -12.00 -24.71 -0.80
C GLY A 111 -11.29 -24.90 0.55
N ALA A 112 -9.97 -24.69 0.65
CA ALA A 112 -9.29 -24.70 1.94
C ALA A 112 -9.84 -23.58 2.85
N PRO A 113 -9.92 -23.82 4.17
CA PRO A 113 -10.39 -22.81 5.12
C PRO A 113 -9.51 -21.55 5.04
N MET A 114 -10.12 -20.39 5.20
CA MET A 114 -9.39 -19.12 5.23
C MET A 114 -8.35 -19.15 6.35
N PRO A 115 -7.17 -18.52 6.15
CA PRO A 115 -6.17 -18.45 7.21
C PRO A 115 -6.72 -17.66 8.39
N ALA A 116 -6.30 -18.07 9.60
CA ALA A 116 -6.68 -17.41 10.84
C ALA A 116 -5.44 -17.00 11.63
N PHE A 117 -5.58 -16.00 12.48
CA PHE A 117 -4.55 -15.63 13.45
C PHE A 117 -4.42 -16.73 14.50
N GLU A 118 -3.21 -16.95 15.02
CA GLU A 118 -2.98 -17.88 16.13
C GLU A 118 -3.68 -17.42 17.41
N VAL A 119 -3.56 -16.14 17.70
CA VAL A 119 -4.26 -15.44 18.80
C VAL A 119 -4.64 -14.06 18.32
N ALA A 120 -5.83 -13.63 18.64
CA ALA A 120 -6.29 -12.27 18.33
C ALA A 120 -7.17 -11.70 19.46
N SER A 121 -6.90 -10.47 19.82
CA SER A 121 -7.73 -9.65 20.72
C SER A 121 -8.30 -8.48 19.94
N VAL A 122 -9.61 -8.28 20.03
CA VAL A 122 -10.33 -7.16 19.43
C VAL A 122 -11.10 -6.45 20.54
N LYS A 123 -10.74 -5.21 20.85
CA LYS A 123 -11.36 -4.44 21.94
C LYS A 123 -11.91 -3.13 21.40
N PRO A 124 -13.12 -2.71 21.81
CA PRO A 124 -13.59 -1.35 21.58
C PRO A 124 -12.56 -0.34 22.14
N ALA A 125 -12.29 0.69 21.39
CA ALA A 125 -11.43 1.79 21.79
C ALA A 125 -12.29 3.01 22.15
N PRO A 126 -11.97 3.75 23.22
CA PRO A 126 -12.70 4.96 23.57
C PRO A 126 -12.50 6.02 22.45
N ALA A 127 -13.53 6.81 22.20
CA ALA A 127 -13.41 7.96 21.30
C ALA A 127 -12.40 8.96 21.91
N PRO A 128 -11.30 9.27 21.21
CA PRO A 128 -10.29 10.18 21.76
C PRO A 128 -10.82 11.62 21.74
N LEU A 129 -10.47 12.37 22.77
CA LEU A 129 -10.75 13.81 22.83
C LEU A 129 -9.81 14.55 21.88
N GLY A 130 -10.33 15.14 20.82
CA GLY A 130 -9.55 16.05 19.97
C GLY A 130 -8.89 15.46 18.73
N GLY A 131 -9.49 14.47 18.10
CA GLY A 131 -8.96 13.83 16.89
C GLY A 131 -8.09 12.61 17.20
N TYR A 132 -8.00 11.67 16.28
CA TYR A 132 -7.28 10.42 16.51
C TYR A 132 -6.44 10.00 15.32
N ASN A 133 -5.29 9.40 15.62
CA ASN A 133 -4.49 8.71 14.64
C ASN A 133 -4.96 7.25 14.55
N SER A 134 -5.41 6.87 13.38
CA SER A 134 -5.71 5.47 13.05
C SER A 134 -4.47 4.84 12.44
N SER A 135 -4.03 3.72 12.96
CA SER A 135 -2.88 3.00 12.43
C SER A 135 -3.15 1.51 12.30
N MET A 136 -2.52 0.89 11.30
CA MET A 136 -2.44 -0.54 11.12
C MET A 136 -0.97 -0.87 10.85
N ASN A 137 -0.30 -1.46 11.82
CA ASN A 137 1.11 -1.81 11.78
C ASN A 137 1.27 -3.32 11.68
N VAL A 138 2.01 -3.75 10.67
CA VAL A 138 2.35 -5.15 10.44
C VAL A 138 3.86 -5.31 10.66
N SER A 139 4.22 -6.21 11.53
CA SER A 139 5.60 -6.65 11.76
C SER A 139 5.67 -8.17 11.69
N PRO A 140 6.85 -8.77 11.48
CA PRO A 140 6.98 -10.22 11.50
C PRO A 140 6.35 -10.81 12.76
N GLY A 141 5.37 -11.70 12.60
CA GLY A 141 4.67 -12.35 13.70
C GLY A 141 3.54 -11.55 14.34
N ARG A 142 3.26 -10.30 13.94
CA ARG A 142 2.30 -9.47 14.66
C ARG A 142 1.58 -8.45 13.79
N LEU A 143 0.26 -8.36 13.97
CA LEU A 143 -0.58 -7.26 13.52
C LEU A 143 -1.01 -6.42 14.73
N THR A 144 -0.88 -5.10 14.64
CA THR A 144 -1.41 -4.15 15.63
C THR A 144 -2.21 -3.07 14.92
N CYS A 145 -3.49 -2.96 15.25
CA CYS A 145 -4.34 -1.88 14.78
C CYS A 145 -4.76 -1.01 15.96
N THR A 146 -4.65 0.30 15.82
CA THR A 146 -5.05 1.27 16.85
C THR A 146 -6.07 2.23 16.26
N ASN A 147 -7.19 2.40 16.95
CA ASN A 147 -8.26 3.33 16.55
C ASN A 147 -8.74 3.09 15.10
N VAL A 148 -8.97 1.83 14.74
CA VAL A 148 -9.49 1.47 13.41
C VAL A 148 -10.99 1.28 13.46
N THR A 149 -11.69 1.71 12.41
CA THR A 149 -13.13 1.44 12.23
C THR A 149 -13.33 0.12 11.50
N LEU A 150 -14.48 -0.52 11.68
CA LEU A 150 -14.80 -1.75 10.96
C LEU A 150 -14.78 -1.51 9.43
N LYS A 151 -15.25 -0.35 8.98
CA LYS A 151 -15.18 0.02 7.55
C LYS A 151 -13.76 0.03 7.00
N LYS A 152 -12.79 0.60 7.74
CA LYS A 152 -11.37 0.59 7.33
C LYS A 152 -10.79 -0.82 7.31
N LEU A 153 -11.16 -1.66 8.28
CA LEU A 153 -10.74 -3.06 8.30
C LEU A 153 -11.28 -3.81 7.08
N LEU A 154 -12.57 -3.64 6.77
CA LEU A 154 -13.22 -4.24 5.59
C LEU A 154 -12.57 -3.76 4.29
N ALA A 155 -12.40 -2.44 4.13
CA ALA A 155 -11.75 -1.89 2.95
C ALA A 155 -10.35 -2.49 2.75
N ARG A 156 -9.57 -2.62 3.83
CA ARG A 156 -8.24 -3.22 3.77
C ARG A 156 -8.29 -4.72 3.47
N ALA A 157 -9.12 -5.48 4.20
CA ALA A 157 -9.22 -6.94 4.07
C ALA A 157 -9.68 -7.39 2.69
N TYR A 158 -10.56 -6.63 2.06
CA TYR A 158 -11.11 -6.93 0.73
C TYR A 158 -10.46 -6.13 -0.41
N SER A 159 -9.38 -5.39 -0.13
CA SER A 159 -8.67 -4.52 -1.10
C SER A 159 -9.60 -3.53 -1.80
N LEU A 160 -10.54 -2.95 -1.05
CA LEU A 160 -11.52 -1.97 -1.50
C LEU A 160 -11.13 -0.56 -1.06
N LYS A 161 -11.73 0.43 -1.70
CA LYS A 161 -11.70 1.83 -1.24
C LYS A 161 -12.83 2.07 -0.24
N ASP A 162 -12.69 3.06 0.64
CA ASP A 162 -13.68 3.39 1.66
C ASP A 162 -15.09 3.59 1.07
N TYR A 163 -15.21 4.19 -0.12
CA TYR A 163 -16.49 4.41 -0.80
C TYR A 163 -17.13 3.12 -1.36
N GLN A 164 -16.38 2.05 -1.44
CA GLN A 164 -16.87 0.74 -1.87
C GLN A 164 -17.39 -0.12 -0.70
N VAL A 165 -17.36 0.40 0.52
CA VAL A 165 -17.90 -0.30 1.70
C VAL A 165 -19.05 0.49 2.27
N SER A 166 -20.23 -0.13 2.34
CA SER A 166 -21.46 0.44 2.91
C SER A 166 -22.05 -0.47 3.99
N GLY A 167 -22.83 0.09 4.90
CA GLY A 167 -23.44 -0.63 6.01
C GLY A 167 -23.98 0.33 7.06
N PRO A 168 -24.32 -0.17 8.25
CA PRO A 168 -24.78 0.67 9.36
C PRO A 168 -23.81 1.77 9.74
N ASP A 169 -24.29 2.92 10.20
CA ASP A 169 -23.46 4.11 10.48
C ASP A 169 -22.31 3.84 11.44
N TRP A 170 -22.51 2.97 12.42
CA TRP A 170 -21.51 2.66 13.44
C TRP A 170 -20.22 2.03 12.87
N ILE A 171 -20.27 1.36 11.71
CA ILE A 171 -19.05 0.80 11.10
C ILE A 171 -18.04 1.90 10.72
N ASN A 172 -18.50 3.16 10.61
CA ASN A 172 -17.67 4.32 10.29
C ASN A 172 -17.14 5.04 11.53
N THR A 173 -17.77 4.85 12.69
CA THR A 173 -17.54 5.70 13.87
C THR A 173 -16.98 4.95 15.05
N GLU A 174 -17.37 3.68 15.22
CA GLU A 174 -16.85 2.87 16.34
C GLU A 174 -15.39 2.49 16.08
N LEU A 175 -14.58 2.66 17.11
CA LEU A 175 -13.14 2.43 17.05
C LEU A 175 -12.76 1.16 17.78
N TYR A 176 -11.78 0.46 17.22
CA TYR A 176 -11.27 -0.79 17.76
C TYR A 176 -9.75 -0.78 17.83
N THR A 177 -9.22 -1.45 18.85
CA THR A 177 -7.82 -1.84 18.95
C THR A 177 -7.73 -3.34 18.74
N ILE A 178 -6.86 -3.75 17.81
CA ILE A 178 -6.62 -5.15 17.48
C ILE A 178 -5.16 -5.46 17.72
N VAL A 179 -4.91 -6.57 18.40
CA VAL A 179 -3.59 -7.16 18.53
C VAL A 179 -3.72 -8.63 18.18
N ALA A 180 -2.97 -9.07 17.17
CA ALA A 180 -3.02 -10.45 16.71
C ALA A 180 -1.62 -10.99 16.44
N SER A 181 -1.40 -12.28 16.72
CA SER A 181 -0.19 -13.03 16.39
C SER A 181 -0.41 -13.93 15.17
N MET A 182 0.65 -14.09 14.40
CA MET A 182 0.67 -14.86 13.16
C MET A 182 2.07 -15.39 12.93
N PRO A 183 2.29 -16.39 12.06
CA PRO A 183 3.64 -16.78 11.64
C PRO A 183 4.44 -15.58 11.12
N ALA A 184 5.74 -15.52 11.45
CA ALA A 184 6.60 -14.41 11.04
C ALA A 184 6.74 -14.29 9.52
N ASP A 185 6.53 -15.38 8.80
CA ASP A 185 6.59 -15.51 7.35
C ASP A 185 5.21 -15.37 6.64
N THR A 186 4.20 -14.85 7.36
CA THR A 186 2.88 -14.61 6.79
C THR A 186 2.96 -13.71 5.56
N THR A 187 2.38 -14.18 4.46
CA THR A 187 2.32 -13.40 3.22
C THR A 187 1.28 -12.28 3.29
N GLY A 188 1.38 -11.31 2.38
CA GLY A 188 0.38 -10.24 2.30
C GLY A 188 -1.04 -10.77 2.06
N ASP A 189 -1.17 -11.76 1.17
CA ASP A 189 -2.47 -12.37 0.84
C ASP A 189 -3.04 -13.19 2.01
N ASP A 190 -2.18 -13.96 2.72
CA ASP A 190 -2.61 -14.67 3.93
C ASP A 190 -3.05 -13.71 5.02
N LEU A 191 -2.32 -12.60 5.21
CA LEU A 191 -2.70 -11.56 6.16
C LEU A 191 -4.10 -10.99 5.87
N LEU A 192 -4.39 -10.68 4.59
CA LEU A 192 -5.72 -10.21 4.20
C LEU A 192 -6.79 -11.27 4.51
N GLY A 193 -6.53 -12.54 4.21
CA GLY A 193 -7.40 -13.65 4.57
C GLY A 193 -7.59 -13.81 6.08
N MET A 194 -6.51 -13.69 6.88
CA MET A 194 -6.59 -13.71 8.34
C MET A 194 -7.46 -12.56 8.89
N VAL A 195 -7.35 -11.36 8.33
CA VAL A 195 -8.20 -10.22 8.72
C VAL A 195 -9.66 -10.47 8.34
N GLN A 196 -9.93 -11.06 7.17
CA GLN A 196 -11.30 -11.45 6.77
C GLN A 196 -11.91 -12.46 7.75
N SER A 197 -11.16 -13.53 8.11
CA SER A 197 -11.57 -14.52 9.12
C SER A 197 -11.86 -13.85 10.47
N LEU A 198 -10.96 -12.99 10.94
CA LEU A 198 -11.12 -12.25 12.19
C LEU A 198 -12.40 -11.40 12.20
N ILE A 199 -12.66 -10.67 11.12
CA ILE A 199 -13.87 -9.84 11.00
C ILE A 199 -15.12 -10.72 11.01
N SER A 200 -15.12 -11.80 10.23
CA SER A 200 -16.24 -12.73 10.16
C SER A 200 -16.56 -13.33 11.53
N GLU A 201 -15.54 -13.80 12.23
CA GLU A 201 -15.71 -14.47 13.54
C GLU A 201 -16.07 -13.49 14.67
N ARG A 202 -15.33 -12.37 14.78
CA ARG A 202 -15.47 -11.46 15.93
C ARG A 202 -16.66 -10.51 15.82
N PHE A 203 -17.00 -10.11 14.59
CA PHE A 203 -18.12 -9.22 14.34
C PHE A 203 -19.36 -9.93 13.79
N GLN A 204 -19.32 -11.26 13.65
CA GLN A 204 -20.41 -12.05 13.05
C GLN A 204 -20.89 -11.45 11.73
N LEU A 205 -19.92 -11.10 10.88
CA LEU A 205 -20.17 -10.37 9.64
C LEU A 205 -20.99 -11.18 8.65
N VAL A 206 -22.09 -10.59 8.19
CA VAL A 206 -22.84 -11.02 6.98
C VAL A 206 -22.76 -9.88 6.00
N SER A 207 -22.30 -10.16 4.79
CA SER A 207 -22.13 -9.15 3.74
C SER A 207 -22.34 -9.77 2.37
N HIS A 208 -22.70 -8.93 1.40
CA HIS A 208 -22.76 -9.32 0.00
C HIS A 208 -22.10 -8.28 -0.89
N ARG A 209 -21.83 -8.63 -2.13
CA ARG A 209 -21.34 -7.70 -3.16
C ARG A 209 -22.49 -7.29 -4.06
N GLU A 210 -22.57 -6.01 -4.35
CA GLU A 210 -23.49 -5.45 -5.33
C GLU A 210 -22.77 -4.44 -6.22
N THR A 211 -23.31 -4.23 -7.41
CA THR A 211 -22.81 -3.19 -8.32
C THR A 211 -23.78 -2.01 -8.28
N LYS A 212 -23.27 -0.83 -7.91
CA LYS A 212 -24.03 0.42 -7.85
C LYS A 212 -23.52 1.43 -8.89
N GLU A 213 -24.45 2.06 -9.60
CA GLU A 213 -24.14 3.25 -10.40
C GLU A 213 -23.79 4.41 -9.45
N MET A 214 -22.53 4.83 -9.45
CA MET A 214 -22.05 5.90 -8.59
C MET A 214 -21.59 7.09 -9.41
N PRO A 215 -21.87 8.32 -8.97
CA PRO A 215 -21.26 9.50 -9.55
C PRO A 215 -19.78 9.53 -9.18
N VAL A 216 -18.91 9.55 -10.17
CA VAL A 216 -17.45 9.56 -10.03
C VAL A 216 -16.85 10.71 -10.83
N TYR A 217 -15.58 11.02 -10.58
CA TYR A 217 -14.75 11.72 -11.54
C TYR A 217 -13.78 10.73 -12.18
N GLU A 218 -13.61 10.82 -13.48
CA GLU A 218 -12.52 10.14 -14.19
C GLU A 218 -11.38 11.12 -14.40
N LEU A 219 -10.19 10.79 -13.90
CA LEU A 219 -8.98 11.54 -14.19
C LEU A 219 -8.43 11.04 -15.52
N VAL A 220 -8.39 11.92 -16.52
CA VAL A 220 -7.93 11.62 -17.86
C VAL A 220 -6.82 12.58 -18.29
N VAL A 221 -6.07 12.24 -19.33
CA VAL A 221 -5.09 13.16 -19.91
C VAL A 221 -5.84 14.27 -20.67
N GLY A 222 -5.49 15.52 -20.39
CA GLY A 222 -6.07 16.69 -21.04
C GLY A 222 -5.68 16.79 -22.53
N LYS A 223 -6.37 17.65 -23.29
CA LYS A 223 -6.15 17.82 -24.74
C LYS A 223 -4.71 18.17 -25.12
N ASN A 224 -3.98 18.86 -24.25
CA ASN A 224 -2.60 19.30 -24.50
C ASN A 224 -1.55 18.30 -23.99
N GLY A 225 -1.98 17.09 -23.61
CA GLY A 225 -1.11 16.07 -23.06
C GLY A 225 -0.82 16.26 -21.58
N SER A 226 -0.27 15.21 -20.95
CA SER A 226 0.20 15.26 -19.56
C SER A 226 1.46 16.09 -19.43
N LYS A 227 1.54 16.90 -18.36
CA LYS A 227 2.75 17.61 -17.95
C LYS A 227 3.56 16.82 -16.91
N LEU A 228 3.03 15.69 -16.45
CA LEU A 228 3.70 14.80 -15.51
C LEU A 228 4.85 14.08 -16.23
N LYS A 229 6.01 14.06 -15.56
CA LYS A 229 7.15 13.29 -16.03
C LYS A 229 7.36 12.12 -15.06
N PRO A 230 7.42 10.88 -15.57
CA PRO A 230 7.75 9.75 -14.73
C PRO A 230 9.17 9.91 -14.19
N VAL A 231 9.37 9.51 -12.94
CA VAL A 231 10.68 9.44 -12.30
C VAL A 231 11.02 7.98 -12.03
N GLU A 232 12.31 7.64 -12.11
CA GLU A 232 12.77 6.27 -11.88
C GLU A 232 12.62 5.88 -10.41
N PHE A 233 12.81 6.86 -9.52
CA PHE A 233 12.73 6.69 -8.07
C PHE A 233 11.98 7.84 -7.43
N GLY A 234 11.22 7.51 -6.39
CA GLY A 234 10.58 8.49 -5.55
C GLY A 234 10.50 8.02 -4.11
N ARG A 235 10.45 8.98 -3.19
CA ARG A 235 10.29 8.70 -1.75
C ARG A 235 8.92 8.12 -1.40
N GLY A 236 7.99 8.04 -2.37
CA GLY A 236 6.62 7.60 -2.13
C GLY A 236 5.86 8.50 -1.16
N SER A 237 6.23 9.79 -1.08
CA SER A 237 5.68 10.72 -0.11
C SER A 237 4.73 11.72 -0.75
N THR A 238 3.65 12.02 -0.02
CA THR A 238 2.70 13.09 -0.37
C THR A 238 2.56 14.01 0.82
N SER A 239 2.78 15.30 0.59
CA SER A 239 2.50 16.36 1.57
C SER A 239 1.30 17.16 1.08
N MET A 240 0.35 17.40 1.97
CA MET A 240 -0.83 18.19 1.67
C MET A 240 -1.07 19.23 2.75
N THR A 241 -1.23 20.47 2.32
CA THR A 241 -1.68 21.60 3.13
C THR A 241 -2.88 22.24 2.46
N PRO A 242 -3.67 23.10 3.12
CA PRO A 242 -4.75 23.81 2.46
C PRO A 242 -4.25 24.56 1.21
N GLY A 243 -4.79 24.20 0.05
CA GLY A 243 -4.43 24.82 -1.24
C GLY A 243 -3.14 24.34 -1.89
N LYS A 244 -2.45 23.34 -1.33
CA LYS A 244 -1.21 22.81 -1.93
C LYS A 244 -1.07 21.31 -1.70
N LEU A 245 -0.69 20.60 -2.77
CA LEU A 245 -0.29 19.20 -2.74
C LEU A 245 1.07 19.06 -3.41
N ALA A 246 1.99 18.41 -2.72
CA ALA A 246 3.29 18.04 -3.28
C ALA A 246 3.47 16.52 -3.19
N ALA A 247 3.83 15.92 -4.30
CA ALA A 247 4.04 14.49 -4.47
C ALA A 247 5.48 14.24 -4.93
N GLN A 248 6.14 13.25 -4.33
CA GLN A 248 7.49 12.83 -4.68
C GLN A 248 7.52 11.32 -4.89
N GLY A 249 7.70 10.89 -6.15
CA GLY A 249 7.75 9.48 -6.53
C GLY A 249 6.50 8.71 -6.16
N VAL A 250 5.32 9.27 -6.40
CA VAL A 250 4.06 8.61 -6.09
C VAL A 250 3.32 8.17 -7.35
N PRO A 251 2.66 6.99 -7.35
CA PRO A 251 1.78 6.59 -8.43
C PRO A 251 0.51 7.44 -8.44
N LEU A 252 -0.09 7.62 -9.63
CA LEU A 252 -1.30 8.45 -9.79
C LEU A 252 -2.48 8.01 -8.94
N ARG A 253 -2.57 6.74 -8.59
CA ARG A 253 -3.61 6.29 -7.65
C ARG A 253 -3.56 6.97 -6.29
N ASN A 254 -2.36 7.33 -5.78
CA ASN A 254 -2.25 8.08 -4.53
C ASN A 254 -2.82 9.50 -4.72
N PHE A 255 -2.62 10.08 -5.90
CA PHE A 255 -3.20 11.36 -6.26
C PHE A 255 -4.72 11.28 -6.40
N THR A 256 -5.26 10.26 -7.08
CA THR A 256 -6.72 10.08 -7.18
C THR A 256 -7.36 9.80 -5.82
N ASP A 257 -6.68 9.13 -4.91
CA ASP A 257 -7.14 8.95 -3.52
C ASP A 257 -7.22 10.30 -2.77
N GLN A 258 -6.23 11.18 -2.94
CA GLN A 258 -6.27 12.52 -2.35
C GLN A 258 -7.38 13.39 -2.98
N LEU A 259 -7.50 13.35 -4.30
CA LEU A 259 -8.60 14.05 -4.99
C LEU A 259 -9.98 13.54 -4.55
N SER A 260 -10.12 12.24 -4.35
CA SER A 260 -11.38 11.64 -3.87
C SER A 260 -11.78 12.19 -2.50
N ARG A 261 -10.81 12.38 -1.60
CA ARG A 261 -11.05 13.00 -0.28
C ARG A 261 -11.40 14.48 -0.39
N LEU A 262 -10.65 15.24 -1.20
CA LEU A 262 -10.88 16.67 -1.40
C LEU A 262 -12.26 16.96 -2.03
N LEU A 263 -12.67 16.12 -2.98
CA LEU A 263 -13.92 16.29 -3.73
C LEU A 263 -15.11 15.58 -3.08
N ASN A 264 -14.86 14.82 -1.99
CA ASN A 264 -15.86 13.94 -1.37
C ASN A 264 -16.61 13.08 -2.42
N ARG A 265 -15.88 12.63 -3.44
CA ARG A 265 -16.41 11.87 -4.57
C ARG A 265 -15.30 10.99 -5.17
N PRO A 266 -15.59 9.71 -5.50
CA PRO A 266 -14.58 8.84 -6.08
C PRO A 266 -13.94 9.45 -7.33
N VAL A 267 -12.60 9.37 -7.40
CA VAL A 267 -11.82 9.73 -8.58
C VAL A 267 -11.12 8.47 -9.08
N LEU A 268 -11.42 8.09 -10.31
CA LEU A 268 -10.87 6.92 -10.97
C LEU A 268 -9.74 7.33 -11.91
N ASP A 269 -8.59 6.65 -11.83
CA ASP A 269 -7.51 6.85 -12.79
C ASP A 269 -7.86 6.20 -14.14
N LYS A 270 -8.03 7.02 -15.15
CA LYS A 270 -8.25 6.66 -16.55
C LYS A 270 -7.22 7.34 -17.47
N THR A 271 -6.08 7.77 -16.90
CA THR A 271 -5.02 8.46 -17.65
C THR A 271 -4.24 7.52 -18.55
N GLY A 272 -4.15 6.23 -18.21
CA GLY A 272 -3.26 5.27 -18.87
C GLY A 272 -1.77 5.52 -18.58
N LEU A 273 -1.42 6.46 -17.70
CA LEU A 273 -0.05 6.73 -17.32
C LEU A 273 0.42 5.73 -16.26
N SER A 274 1.57 5.12 -16.48
CA SER A 274 2.20 4.18 -15.56
C SER A 274 3.46 4.78 -14.95
N GLY A 275 3.88 4.25 -13.79
CA GLY A 275 5.07 4.71 -13.07
C GLY A 275 4.75 5.61 -11.89
N VAL A 276 5.79 6.27 -11.39
CA VAL A 276 5.73 7.19 -10.26
C VAL A 276 6.14 8.60 -10.71
N PHE A 277 5.56 9.61 -10.08
CA PHE A 277 5.66 10.98 -10.56
C PHE A 277 6.02 11.94 -9.42
N ASP A 278 6.82 12.95 -9.75
CA ASP A 278 7.03 14.13 -8.93
C ASP A 278 6.20 15.28 -9.49
N PHE A 279 5.39 15.90 -8.64
CA PHE A 279 4.65 17.08 -9.02
C PHE A 279 4.23 17.90 -7.80
N THR A 280 3.96 19.17 -8.03
CA THR A 280 3.32 20.06 -7.08
C THR A 280 2.12 20.70 -7.75
N MET A 281 1.03 20.83 -7.00
CA MET A 281 -0.20 21.47 -7.45
C MET A 281 -0.68 22.44 -6.38
N GLU A 282 -1.05 23.66 -6.79
CA GLU A 282 -1.55 24.71 -5.93
C GLU A 282 -2.92 25.18 -6.43
N TRP A 283 -3.86 25.36 -5.50
CA TRP A 283 -5.23 25.80 -5.80
C TRP A 283 -5.80 26.63 -4.66
N SER A 284 -6.89 27.38 -4.95
CA SER A 284 -7.66 28.06 -3.91
C SER A 284 -8.59 27.07 -3.20
N PRO A 285 -8.47 26.85 -1.87
CA PRO A 285 -9.29 25.88 -1.15
C PRO A 285 -10.79 26.19 -1.17
N ASP A 286 -11.16 27.47 -1.20
CA ASP A 286 -12.54 27.91 -1.03
C ASP A 286 -13.29 28.14 -2.35
N GLY A 287 -12.66 27.87 -3.50
CA GLY A 287 -13.28 28.13 -4.81
C GLY A 287 -13.67 29.61 -5.03
N LYS A 288 -13.25 30.51 -4.17
CA LYS A 288 -13.52 31.94 -4.28
C LYS A 288 -12.64 32.53 -5.38
N THR A 289 -13.19 32.60 -6.57
CA THR A 289 -12.77 33.59 -7.56
C THR A 289 -13.11 34.95 -6.97
N SER A 290 -12.13 35.81 -6.84
CA SER A 290 -12.31 37.10 -6.15
C SER A 290 -13.33 37.99 -6.85
N ASP A 291 -14.38 38.29 -6.13
CA ASP A 291 -15.20 39.48 -6.37
C ASP A 291 -15.45 40.30 -5.09
N ALA A 292 -14.66 40.13 -4.06
CA ALA A 292 -14.76 40.95 -2.85
C ALA A 292 -13.37 41.30 -2.33
N ALA A 293 -13.10 42.58 -2.33
CA ALA A 293 -11.93 43.30 -1.83
C ALA A 293 -11.22 42.63 -0.63
N GLY A 294 -10.01 42.17 -0.83
CA GLY A 294 -9.10 41.71 0.21
C GLY A 294 -7.92 40.95 -0.34
N ASP A 295 -6.73 41.46 -0.15
CA ASP A 295 -5.37 41.05 -0.61
C ASP A 295 -4.92 39.62 -0.33
N LEU A 296 -5.64 38.61 -0.82
CA LEU A 296 -5.09 37.24 -0.87
C LEU A 296 -4.94 36.79 -2.34
N PRO A 297 -3.81 36.23 -2.75
CA PRO A 297 -3.62 35.76 -4.11
C PRO A 297 -4.65 34.68 -4.42
N VAL A 298 -5.55 35.00 -5.36
CA VAL A 298 -6.59 34.09 -5.82
C VAL A 298 -5.95 33.05 -6.72
N GLY A 299 -5.77 31.85 -6.18
CA GLY A 299 -5.29 30.72 -6.94
C GLY A 299 -6.39 30.15 -7.84
N PRO A 300 -6.02 29.30 -8.83
CA PRO A 300 -6.99 28.60 -9.68
C PRO A 300 -7.87 27.67 -8.83
N SER A 301 -9.07 27.34 -9.32
CA SER A 301 -9.86 26.25 -8.73
C SER A 301 -9.09 24.92 -8.80
N LEU A 302 -9.45 23.94 -7.95
CA LEU A 302 -8.85 22.60 -8.00
C LEU A 302 -8.93 22.00 -9.43
N PHE A 303 -10.07 22.13 -10.09
CA PHE A 303 -10.27 21.64 -11.46
C PHE A 303 -9.36 22.34 -12.47
N THR A 304 -9.22 23.64 -12.35
CA THR A 304 -8.33 24.44 -13.20
C THR A 304 -6.87 24.09 -12.95
N ALA A 305 -6.47 23.94 -11.69
CA ALA A 305 -5.11 23.54 -11.31
C ALA A 305 -4.71 22.18 -11.89
N VAL A 306 -5.60 21.18 -11.84
CA VAL A 306 -5.37 19.85 -12.45
C VAL A 306 -5.10 19.98 -13.96
N VAL A 307 -5.83 20.85 -14.66
CA VAL A 307 -5.64 21.06 -16.11
C VAL A 307 -4.38 21.86 -16.40
N GLU A 308 -4.22 23.00 -15.74
CA GLU A 308 -3.15 23.96 -16.07
C GLU A 308 -1.78 23.49 -15.61
N GLN A 309 -1.70 22.88 -14.42
CA GLN A 309 -0.42 22.51 -13.83
C GLN A 309 0.00 21.09 -14.16
N LEU A 310 -0.94 20.15 -14.27
CA LEU A 310 -0.63 18.74 -14.48
C LEU A 310 -0.95 18.23 -15.90
N GLY A 311 -1.71 19.00 -16.70
CA GLY A 311 -2.16 18.59 -18.04
C GLY A 311 -3.17 17.43 -17.97
N LEU A 312 -3.85 17.26 -16.84
CA LEU A 312 -4.87 16.25 -16.61
C LEU A 312 -6.24 16.91 -16.53
N LYS A 313 -7.31 16.12 -16.61
CA LYS A 313 -8.68 16.63 -16.53
C LYS A 313 -9.56 15.71 -15.70
N LEU A 314 -10.44 16.28 -14.90
CA LEU A 314 -11.48 15.56 -14.18
C LEU A 314 -12.79 15.60 -14.98
N GLU A 315 -13.29 14.45 -15.39
CA GLU A 315 -14.56 14.31 -16.10
C GLU A 315 -15.62 13.68 -15.19
N SER A 316 -16.76 14.34 -15.03
CA SER A 316 -17.88 13.78 -14.25
C SER A 316 -18.56 12.66 -15.04
N ARG A 317 -18.68 11.49 -14.42
CA ARG A 317 -19.30 10.29 -14.99
C ARG A 317 -20.19 9.60 -13.96
N LYS A 318 -21.06 8.71 -14.45
CA LYS A 318 -21.68 7.65 -13.65
C LYS A 318 -21.07 6.35 -14.09
N THR A 319 -20.63 5.56 -13.14
CA THR A 319 -19.87 4.32 -13.41
C THR A 319 -20.38 3.22 -12.47
N PRO A 320 -20.60 2.00 -12.97
CA PRO A 320 -20.91 0.86 -12.12
C PRO A 320 -19.68 0.53 -11.28
N ILE A 321 -19.84 0.59 -9.95
CA ILE A 321 -18.80 0.30 -8.96
C ILE A 321 -19.26 -0.89 -8.12
N GLU A 322 -18.42 -1.92 -8.04
CA GLU A 322 -18.62 -3.02 -7.12
C GLU A 322 -18.44 -2.54 -5.69
N THR A 323 -19.41 -2.80 -4.82
CA THR A 323 -19.42 -2.40 -3.42
C THR A 323 -19.66 -3.61 -2.53
N LEU A 324 -19.04 -3.62 -1.36
CA LEU A 324 -19.32 -4.56 -0.27
C LEU A 324 -20.36 -3.94 0.64
N VAL A 325 -21.49 -4.60 0.81
CA VAL A 325 -22.58 -4.18 1.68
C VAL A 325 -22.56 -5.04 2.94
N VAL A 326 -22.47 -4.41 4.08
CA VAL A 326 -22.62 -5.07 5.39
C VAL A 326 -24.10 -5.17 5.70
N ASP A 327 -24.66 -6.37 5.61
CA ASP A 327 -26.07 -6.67 5.93
C ASP A 327 -26.28 -6.74 7.44
N ARG A 328 -25.33 -7.38 8.13
CA ARG A 328 -25.31 -7.51 9.59
C ARG A 328 -23.88 -7.60 10.10
N ALA A 329 -23.64 -6.95 11.22
CA ALA A 329 -22.44 -7.15 12.02
C ALA A 329 -22.75 -6.79 13.48
N GLU A 330 -22.06 -7.45 14.42
CA GLU A 330 -22.16 -7.15 15.83
C GLU A 330 -21.21 -6.01 16.21
N LYS A 331 -21.75 -4.97 16.88
CA LYS A 331 -20.93 -3.80 17.31
C LYS A 331 -19.94 -4.18 18.42
N VAL A 332 -20.27 -5.13 19.27
CA VAL A 332 -19.41 -5.64 20.32
C VAL A 332 -18.77 -6.95 19.84
N PRO A 333 -17.44 -6.97 19.64
CA PRO A 333 -16.77 -8.18 19.17
C PRO A 333 -16.93 -9.34 20.14
N SER A 334 -17.21 -10.53 19.65
CA SER A 334 -17.30 -11.75 20.45
C SER A 334 -15.91 -12.33 20.75
N GLY A 335 -15.77 -13.03 21.90
CA GLY A 335 -14.68 -13.96 22.19
C GLY A 335 -13.29 -13.31 22.33
N ASN A 336 -13.10 -12.40 23.28
CA ASN A 336 -11.76 -11.97 23.74
C ASN A 336 -11.26 -12.88 24.84
#